data_8023534111fe70fa3f5f08cb80ab9cd3
#
_entry.id   8023534111fe70fa3f5f08cb80ab9cd3
#
_cell.length_a   1.000
_cell.length_b   1.000
_cell.length_c   1.000
_cell.angle_alpha   90.00
_cell.angle_beta   90.00
_cell.angle_gamma   90.00
#
_symmetry.space_group_name_H-M   'P 1'
#
loop_
_entity.id
_entity.type
_entity.pdbx_description
1 polymer ?
#
loop_
_entity_poly.entity_id
_entity_poly.type
_entity_poly.pdbx_seq_one_letter_code
_entity_poly.pdbx_strand_id
1 'polypeptide(L)'
;MALRLTLKPGERAIIGEAVVRNGRNRVHLLVENEVPVLRESDIVLPKAVGTPCERIYLALQLVYVDPGKRPEHLETLRVLTDELTQAAPSFRPLVDQILALVAGKRFYQALKSAQTLREHERELLTRCTETRN
;
A
#
# COMPACT_ATOMS: atom_id res chain seq x y z
N MET A 1 -11.09 3.78 19.97
CA MET A 1 -12.05 4.44 19.05
C MET A 1 -12.51 3.48 17.98
N ALA A 2 -13.80 3.48 17.70
CA ALA A 2 -14.33 2.64 16.64
C ALA A 2 -14.10 3.28 15.26
N LEU A 3 -13.66 2.48 14.30
CA LEU A 3 -13.54 2.92 12.92
C LEU A 3 -14.83 2.58 12.18
N ARG A 4 -15.42 3.58 11.53
CA ARG A 4 -16.60 3.35 10.68
C ARG A 4 -16.15 2.93 9.29
N LEU A 5 -16.66 1.79 8.83
CA LEU A 5 -16.34 1.23 7.52
C LEU A 5 -17.63 0.98 6.76
N THR A 6 -17.77 1.61 5.59
CA THR A 6 -18.92 1.38 4.71
C THR A 6 -18.47 0.51 3.55
N LEU A 7 -19.13 -0.63 3.37
CA LEU A 7 -18.84 -1.56 2.27
C LEU A 7 -19.99 -1.57 1.28
N LYS A 8 -19.65 -1.48 0.01
CA LYS A 8 -20.58 -1.63 -1.10
C LYS A 8 -20.93 -3.12 -1.28
N PRO A 9 -22.03 -3.44 -1.98
CA PRO A 9 -22.33 -4.85 -2.27
C PRO A 9 -21.16 -5.55 -2.95
N GLY A 10 -20.78 -6.71 -2.43
CA GLY A 10 -19.69 -7.51 -2.97
C GLY A 10 -18.28 -7.00 -2.70
N GLU A 11 -18.15 -5.87 -2.06
CA GLU A 11 -16.84 -5.28 -1.77
C GLU A 11 -16.10 -6.08 -0.71
N ARG A 12 -14.80 -6.27 -0.93
CA ARG A 12 -13.93 -6.93 0.03
C ARG A 12 -13.21 -5.91 0.90
N ALA A 13 -12.74 -6.39 2.06
CA ALA A 13 -11.88 -5.61 2.94
C ALA A 13 -11.02 -6.55 3.76
N ILE A 14 -9.87 -6.06 4.19
CA ILE A 14 -9.04 -6.75 5.18
C ILE A 14 -9.33 -6.08 6.52
N ILE A 15 -9.72 -6.87 7.50
CA ILE A 15 -9.95 -6.40 8.87
C ILE A 15 -9.16 -7.31 9.80
N GLY A 16 -8.05 -6.77 10.34
CA GLY A 16 -7.11 -7.58 11.11
C GLY A 16 -6.48 -8.64 10.22
N GLU A 17 -6.67 -9.91 10.60
CA GLU A 17 -6.17 -11.04 9.81
C GLU A 17 -7.23 -11.62 8.88
N ALA A 18 -8.45 -11.06 8.92
CA ALA A 18 -9.56 -11.59 8.16
C ALA A 18 -9.75 -10.86 6.84
N VAL A 19 -10.01 -11.62 5.78
CA VAL A 19 -10.49 -11.09 4.52
C VAL A 19 -12.00 -11.29 4.51
N VAL A 20 -12.75 -10.19 4.44
CA VAL A 20 -14.20 -10.23 4.44
C VAL A 20 -14.75 -9.74 3.12
N ARG A 21 -15.90 -10.28 2.72
CA ARG A 21 -16.62 -9.83 1.53
C ARG A 21 -18.04 -9.46 1.96
N ASN A 22 -18.49 -8.28 1.56
CA ASN A 22 -19.86 -7.88 1.81
C ASN A 22 -20.82 -8.66 0.90
N GLY A 23 -22.02 -8.87 1.41
CA GLY A 23 -23.11 -9.51 0.68
C GLY A 23 -23.81 -8.57 -0.32
N ARG A 24 -25.12 -8.70 -0.44
CA ARG A 24 -25.90 -8.02 -1.47
C ARG A 24 -26.23 -6.57 -1.19
N ASN A 25 -26.18 -6.14 0.07
CA ASN A 25 -26.62 -4.80 0.46
C ASN A 25 -25.44 -4.02 1.02
N ARG A 26 -25.44 -2.70 0.77
CA ARG A 26 -24.49 -1.79 1.40
C ARG A 26 -24.60 -1.95 2.93
N VAL A 27 -23.46 -1.99 3.60
CA VAL A 27 -23.41 -2.17 5.05
C VAL A 27 -22.48 -1.16 5.69
N HIS A 28 -22.83 -0.75 6.90
CA HIS A 28 -21.98 0.07 7.76
C HIS A 28 -21.50 -0.78 8.91
N LEU A 29 -20.18 -0.89 9.04
CA LEU A 29 -19.56 -1.65 10.11
C LEU A 29 -18.82 -0.71 11.04
N LEU A 30 -18.80 -1.05 12.32
CA LEU A 30 -17.95 -0.38 13.30
C LEU A 30 -16.88 -1.37 13.73
N VAL A 31 -15.63 -1.04 13.44
CA VAL A 31 -14.49 -1.84 13.88
C VAL A 31 -14.04 -1.28 15.23
N GLU A 32 -14.31 -2.02 16.30
CA GLU A 32 -14.10 -1.53 17.66
C GLU A 32 -12.67 -1.69 18.16
N ASN A 33 -11.97 -2.71 17.67
CA ASN A 33 -10.59 -2.97 18.07
C ASN A 33 -9.60 -2.22 17.17
N GLU A 34 -8.42 -1.95 17.70
CA GLU A 34 -7.33 -1.43 16.88
C GLU A 34 -6.71 -2.58 16.08
N VAL A 35 -7.14 -2.72 14.84
CA VAL A 35 -6.61 -3.70 13.90
C VAL A 35 -6.38 -3.02 12.56
N PRO A 36 -5.46 -3.54 11.74
CA PRO A 36 -5.30 -3.03 10.38
C PRO A 36 -6.59 -3.19 9.59
N VAL A 37 -6.98 -2.14 8.87
CA VAL A 37 -8.15 -2.17 7.99
C VAL A 37 -7.75 -1.63 6.64
N LEU A 38 -7.99 -2.41 5.59
CA LEU A 38 -7.79 -1.97 4.20
C LEU A 38 -9.05 -2.24 3.39
N ARG A 39 -9.49 -1.22 2.65
CA ARG A 39 -10.59 -1.37 1.69
C ARG A 39 -10.06 -2.00 0.42
N GLU A 40 -10.95 -2.62 -0.36
CA GLU A 40 -10.60 -3.30 -1.60
C GLU A 40 -9.79 -2.42 -2.55
N SER A 41 -10.13 -1.13 -2.65
CA SER A 41 -9.43 -0.19 -3.51
C SER A 41 -7.96 0.04 -3.12
N ASP A 42 -7.61 -0.24 -1.86
CA ASP A 42 -6.25 -0.04 -1.35
C ASP A 42 -5.44 -1.35 -1.33
N ILE A 43 -6.06 -2.46 -1.68
CA ILE A 43 -5.41 -3.78 -1.67
C ILE A 43 -4.79 -4.05 -3.04
N VAL A 44 -3.50 -4.46 -3.03
CA VAL A 44 -2.81 -4.92 -4.23
C VAL A 44 -2.53 -6.41 -4.06
N LEU A 45 -2.86 -7.17 -5.10
CA LEU A 45 -2.60 -8.62 -5.11
C LEU A 45 -1.19 -8.88 -5.63
N PRO A 46 -0.46 -9.87 -5.06
CA PRO A 46 0.88 -10.20 -5.54
C PRO A 46 0.94 -10.49 -7.03
N LYS A 47 -0.12 -11.06 -7.60
CA LYS A 47 -0.18 -11.40 -9.02
C LYS A 47 -0.26 -10.17 -9.93
N ALA A 48 -0.72 -9.04 -9.41
CA ALA A 48 -0.90 -7.80 -10.17
C ALA A 48 0.32 -6.89 -10.11
N VAL A 49 1.34 -7.26 -9.34
CA VAL A 49 2.53 -6.43 -9.13
C VAL A 49 3.53 -6.66 -10.28
N GLY A 50 3.83 -5.60 -11.03
CA GLY A 50 4.75 -5.69 -12.17
C GLY A 50 5.81 -4.63 -12.21
N THR A 51 5.74 -3.59 -11.36
CA THR A 51 6.70 -2.49 -11.37
C THR A 51 7.38 -2.33 -10.01
N PRO A 52 8.54 -1.66 -9.96
CA PRO A 52 9.22 -1.43 -8.69
C PRO A 52 8.35 -0.71 -7.65
N CYS A 53 7.61 0.30 -8.05
CA CYS A 53 6.76 1.04 -7.11
C CYS A 53 5.57 0.23 -6.63
N GLU A 54 5.02 -0.64 -7.48
CA GLU A 54 3.98 -1.58 -7.06
C GLU A 54 4.51 -2.59 -6.05
N ARG A 55 5.75 -3.04 -6.21
CA ARG A 55 6.38 -3.95 -5.26
C ARG A 55 6.60 -3.27 -3.91
N ILE A 56 6.99 -2.00 -3.91
CA ILE A 56 7.12 -1.21 -2.68
C ILE A 56 5.75 -1.09 -1.99
N TYR A 57 4.70 -0.81 -2.76
CA TYR A 57 3.35 -0.73 -2.23
C TYR A 57 2.94 -2.06 -1.58
N LEU A 58 3.19 -3.17 -2.26
CA LEU A 58 2.87 -4.49 -1.71
C LEU A 58 3.64 -4.76 -0.42
N ALA A 59 4.93 -4.41 -0.37
CA ALA A 59 5.72 -4.59 0.84
C ALA A 59 5.15 -3.77 2.00
N LEU A 60 4.73 -2.53 1.75
CA LEU A 60 4.09 -1.69 2.76
C LEU A 60 2.74 -2.26 3.20
N GLN A 61 1.97 -2.78 2.27
CA GLN A 61 0.71 -3.46 2.60
C GLN A 61 0.95 -4.61 3.58
N LEU A 62 1.98 -5.42 3.32
CA LEU A 62 2.33 -6.53 4.19
C LEU A 62 2.85 -6.06 5.55
N VAL A 63 3.64 -4.98 5.58
CA VAL A 63 4.09 -4.38 6.84
C VAL A 63 2.87 -3.98 7.69
N TYR A 64 1.84 -3.45 7.06
CA TYR A 64 0.65 -2.98 7.75
C TYR A 64 -0.25 -4.13 8.20
N VAL A 65 -0.53 -5.11 7.33
CA VAL A 65 -1.54 -6.13 7.60
C VAL A 65 -0.99 -7.42 8.22
N ASP A 66 0.32 -7.60 8.25
CA ASP A 66 0.96 -8.82 8.74
C ASP A 66 1.99 -8.51 9.83
N PRO A 67 1.55 -8.11 11.03
CA PRO A 67 2.48 -7.74 12.09
C PRO A 67 3.39 -8.88 12.55
N GLY A 68 2.95 -10.13 12.37
CA GLY A 68 3.74 -11.30 12.79
C GLY A 68 5.04 -11.45 12.00
N LYS A 69 5.09 -11.00 10.76
CA LYS A 69 6.28 -11.06 9.91
C LYS A 69 6.77 -9.66 9.54
N ARG A 70 6.43 -8.67 10.33
CA ARG A 70 6.79 -7.28 10.04
C ARG A 70 8.29 -7.06 9.85
N PRO A 71 9.19 -7.63 10.67
CA PRO A 71 10.62 -7.44 10.45
C PRO A 71 11.09 -7.88 9.07
N GLU A 72 10.55 -9.00 8.57
CA GLU A 72 10.87 -9.51 7.25
C GLU A 72 10.35 -8.59 6.15
N HIS A 73 9.13 -8.09 6.30
CA HIS A 73 8.54 -7.17 5.34
C HIS A 73 9.27 -5.82 5.32
N LEU A 74 9.73 -5.36 6.48
CA LEU A 74 10.52 -4.13 6.57
C LEU A 74 11.86 -4.27 5.86
N GLU A 75 12.50 -5.42 5.95
CA GLU A 75 13.76 -5.66 5.25
C GLU A 75 13.54 -5.69 3.73
N THR A 76 12.46 -6.33 3.28
CA THR A 76 12.10 -6.33 1.87
C THR A 76 11.86 -4.89 1.38
N LEU A 77 11.15 -4.10 2.16
CA LEU A 77 10.89 -2.69 1.85
C LEU A 77 12.20 -1.91 1.72
N ARG A 78 13.15 -2.12 2.64
CA ARG A 78 14.43 -1.45 2.62
C ARG A 78 15.18 -1.75 1.33
N VAL A 79 15.25 -3.01 0.94
CA VAL A 79 15.92 -3.41 -0.28
C VAL A 79 15.27 -2.77 -1.51
N LEU A 80 13.94 -2.84 -1.60
CA LEU A 80 13.20 -2.31 -2.74
C LEU A 80 13.35 -0.79 -2.88
N THR A 81 13.28 -0.06 -1.77
CA THR A 81 13.41 1.40 -1.81
C THR A 81 14.84 1.81 -2.16
N ASP A 82 15.82 1.06 -1.68
CA ASP A 82 17.22 1.31 -1.99
C ASP A 82 17.50 1.11 -3.48
N GLU A 83 17.00 0.02 -4.05
CA GLU A 83 17.12 -0.25 -5.48
C GLU A 83 16.46 0.83 -6.33
N LEU A 84 15.27 1.27 -5.93
CA LEU A 84 14.54 2.30 -6.66
C LEU A 84 15.30 3.62 -6.67
N THR A 85 15.80 4.07 -5.51
CA THR A 85 16.49 5.36 -5.40
C THR A 85 17.84 5.34 -6.12
N GLN A 86 18.49 4.18 -6.22
CA GLN A 86 19.71 4.04 -7.00
C GLN A 86 19.43 4.11 -8.50
N ALA A 87 18.37 3.44 -8.94
CA ALA A 87 18.01 3.40 -10.35
C ALA A 87 17.37 4.70 -10.83
N ALA A 88 16.60 5.36 -9.97
CA ALA A 88 15.86 6.57 -10.31
C ALA A 88 15.90 7.56 -9.13
N PRO A 89 16.97 8.36 -9.03
CA PRO A 89 17.13 9.29 -7.90
C PRO A 89 16.00 10.29 -7.72
N SER A 90 15.21 10.57 -8.75
CA SER A 90 14.08 11.49 -8.65
C SER A 90 13.01 11.02 -7.67
N PHE A 91 12.99 9.72 -7.33
CA PHE A 91 12.06 9.17 -6.36
C PHE A 91 12.48 9.39 -4.91
N ARG A 92 13.73 9.83 -4.68
CA ARG A 92 14.27 9.92 -3.31
C ARG A 92 13.41 10.74 -2.35
N PRO A 93 12.92 11.95 -2.72
CA PRO A 93 12.10 12.70 -1.76
C PRO A 93 10.83 11.95 -1.33
N LEU A 94 10.17 11.25 -2.26
CA LEU A 94 8.98 10.47 -1.98
C LEU A 94 9.30 9.26 -1.10
N VAL A 95 10.40 8.57 -1.40
CA VAL A 95 10.85 7.41 -0.63
C VAL A 95 11.23 7.83 0.79
N ASP A 96 11.95 8.94 0.94
CA ASP A 96 12.36 9.42 2.26
C ASP A 96 11.14 9.75 3.13
N GLN A 97 10.11 10.34 2.53
CA GLN A 97 8.86 10.63 3.23
C GLN A 97 8.18 9.36 3.71
N ILE A 98 8.12 8.33 2.85
CA ILE A 98 7.54 7.05 3.19
C ILE A 98 8.32 6.38 4.33
N LEU A 99 9.64 6.36 4.23
CA LEU A 99 10.49 5.74 5.25
C LEU A 99 10.41 6.46 6.59
N ALA A 100 10.23 7.79 6.58
CA ALA A 100 10.03 8.54 7.81
C ALA A 100 8.72 8.14 8.50
N LEU A 101 7.65 7.95 7.72
CA LEU A 101 6.37 7.48 8.27
C LEU A 101 6.49 6.07 8.83
N VAL A 102 7.21 5.20 8.14
CA VAL A 102 7.47 3.83 8.60
C VAL A 102 8.26 3.83 9.92
N ALA A 103 9.27 4.69 10.02
CA ALA A 103 10.07 4.81 11.24
C ALA A 103 9.20 5.28 12.42
N GLY A 104 8.19 6.11 12.16
CA GLY A 104 7.22 6.55 13.17
C GLY A 104 6.08 5.57 13.40
N LYS A 105 6.15 4.39 12.81
CA LYS A 105 5.11 3.34 12.88
C LYS A 105 3.76 3.77 12.34
N ARG A 106 3.76 4.74 11.42
CA ARG A 106 2.55 5.23 10.76
C ARG A 106 2.36 4.48 9.43
N PHE A 107 2.15 3.18 9.53
CA PHE A 107 2.16 2.29 8.38
C PHE A 107 1.03 2.56 7.38
N TYR A 108 -0.17 2.87 7.88
CA TYR A 108 -1.28 3.20 6.98
C TYR A 108 -1.00 4.47 6.19
N GLN A 109 -0.47 5.50 6.85
CA GLN A 109 -0.11 6.75 6.18
C GLN A 109 1.01 6.54 5.17
N ALA A 110 1.99 5.68 5.50
CA ALA A 110 3.05 5.31 4.57
C ALA A 110 2.48 4.64 3.32
N LEU A 111 1.50 3.75 3.52
CA LEU A 111 0.83 3.08 2.41
C LEU A 111 0.09 4.09 1.52
N LYS A 112 -0.60 5.05 2.12
CA LYS A 112 -1.29 6.09 1.36
C LYS A 112 -0.30 6.97 0.60
N SER A 113 0.86 7.27 1.18
CA SER A 113 1.92 8.02 0.48
C SER A 113 2.50 7.23 -0.69
N ALA A 114 2.52 5.91 -0.60
CA ALA A 114 3.00 5.06 -1.69
C ALA A 114 2.09 5.11 -2.91
N GLN A 115 0.85 5.55 -2.79
CA GLN A 115 0.00 5.82 -3.95
C GLN A 115 0.60 6.93 -4.81
N THR A 116 1.15 7.97 -4.19
CA THR A 116 1.83 9.05 -4.91
C THR A 116 3.05 8.51 -5.66
N LEU A 117 3.78 7.58 -5.05
CA LEU A 117 4.92 6.92 -5.68
C LEU A 117 4.49 6.18 -6.96
N ARG A 118 3.39 5.44 -6.88
CA ARG A 118 2.84 4.71 -8.02
C ARG A 118 2.36 5.66 -9.12
N GLU A 119 1.73 6.76 -8.75
CA GLU A 119 1.28 7.77 -9.70
C GLU A 119 2.44 8.41 -10.43
N HIS A 120 3.51 8.75 -9.71
CA HIS A 120 4.71 9.32 -10.29
C HIS A 120 5.37 8.34 -11.28
N GLU A 121 5.45 7.07 -10.92
CA GLU A 121 5.97 6.04 -11.82
C GLU A 121 5.12 5.93 -13.07
N ARG A 122 3.81 5.96 -12.93
CA ARG A 122 2.88 5.87 -14.05
C ARG A 122 3.07 7.04 -15.01
N GLU A 123 3.26 8.25 -14.48
CA GLU A 123 3.53 9.44 -15.30
C GLU A 123 4.84 9.30 -16.07
N LEU A 124 5.89 8.80 -15.41
CA LEU A 124 7.18 8.61 -16.08
C LEU A 124 7.09 7.58 -17.19
N LEU A 125 6.38 6.49 -16.97
CA LEU A 125 6.18 5.46 -18.00
C LEU A 125 5.38 5.99 -19.18
N THR A 126 4.38 6.81 -18.93
CA THR A 126 3.58 7.45 -19.97
C THR A 126 4.45 8.39 -20.81
N ARG A 127 5.29 9.22 -20.18
CA ARG A 127 6.20 10.12 -20.88
C ARG A 127 7.19 9.36 -21.76
N CYS A 128 7.73 8.25 -21.25
CA CYS A 128 8.64 7.42 -22.02
C CYS A 128 7.96 6.84 -23.26
N THR A 129 6.70 6.43 -23.13
CA THR A 129 5.93 5.91 -24.24
C THR A 129 5.66 7.00 -25.29
N GLU A 130 5.30 8.20 -24.85
CA GLU A 130 5.05 9.35 -25.75
C GLU A 130 6.31 9.78 -26.49
N THR A 131 7.46 9.74 -25.82
CA THR A 131 8.73 10.16 -26.40
C THR A 131 9.22 9.20 -27.48
N ARG A 132 8.78 7.95 -27.46
CA ARG A 132 9.17 6.93 -28.45
C ARG A 132 8.38 7.03 -29.76
N ASN A 133 7.33 7.81 -29.79
CA ASN A 133 6.54 8.05 -30.98
C ASN A 133 7.07 9.29 -31.68
#